data_86cffd7f03ef709b9a200e8b4bd8e349
#
_entry.id   86cffd7f03ef709b9a200e8b4bd8e349
#
_cell.length_a   1.000
_cell.length_b   1.000
_cell.length_c   1.000
_cell.angle_alpha   90.00
_cell.angle_beta   90.00
_cell.angle_gamma   90.00
#
_symmetry.space_group_name_H-M   'P 1'
#
loop_
_entity.id
_entity.type
_entity.pdbx_description
1 polymer ?
#
loop_
_entity_poly.entity_id
_entity_poly.type
_entity_poly.pdbx_seq_one_letter_code
_entity_poly.pdbx_strand_id
1 'polypeptide(L)'
;MKILITGGCGFVGSNLAIFLKKKFKKAKIICLDNLTRKGSLLNKNRLKNYGIKNYNLNIENYNKIKNLPKFNLVIDCCAEPAIEVSKTDPDRVFKTNLIGTFNILKKCTKDNADIIFLSSSRVYSINKLRNLLKNNNLTKPINIIKKINENFETSYASSLYGF
;
A
#
# COMPACT_ATOMS: atom_id res chain seq x y z
N MET A 1 -13.71 -11.60 -12.08
CA MET A 1 -12.40 -11.00 -11.81
C MET A 1 -11.96 -11.34 -10.38
N LYS A 2 -10.71 -11.74 -10.20
CA LYS A 2 -10.11 -12.09 -8.89
C LYS A 2 -8.99 -11.10 -8.59
N ILE A 3 -9.10 -10.38 -7.47
CA ILE A 3 -8.18 -9.31 -7.07
C ILE A 3 -7.44 -9.73 -5.81
N LEU A 4 -6.11 -9.63 -5.81
CA LEU A 4 -5.27 -9.75 -4.63
C LEU A 4 -4.90 -8.35 -4.11
N ILE A 5 -5.01 -8.15 -2.80
CA ILE A 5 -4.52 -6.93 -2.13
C ILE A 5 -3.47 -7.36 -1.12
N THR A 6 -2.21 -6.99 -1.34
CA THR A 6 -1.13 -7.21 -0.37
C THR A 6 -1.15 -6.12 0.69
N GLY A 7 -0.62 -6.41 1.89
CA GLY A 7 -0.83 -5.51 3.03
C GLY A 7 -2.31 -5.33 3.36
N GLY A 8 -3.12 -6.35 3.05
CA GLY A 8 -4.57 -6.28 3.07
C GLY A 8 -5.19 -6.10 4.45
N CYS A 9 -4.45 -6.36 5.52
CA CYS A 9 -4.87 -6.08 6.89
C CYS A 9 -4.27 -4.76 7.45
N GLY A 10 -3.51 -4.03 6.63
CA GLY A 10 -3.08 -2.66 6.93
C GLY A 10 -4.22 -1.66 6.77
N PHE A 11 -3.93 -0.38 7.10
CA PHE A 11 -4.93 0.70 7.01
C PHE A 11 -5.47 0.88 5.60
N VAL A 12 -4.60 1.06 4.62
CA VAL A 12 -5.00 1.28 3.21
C VAL A 12 -5.63 0.02 2.64
N GLY A 13 -4.94 -1.12 2.73
CA GLY A 13 -5.38 -2.38 2.13
C GLY A 13 -6.75 -2.83 2.61
N SER A 14 -7.04 -2.75 3.92
CA SER A 14 -8.33 -3.19 4.48
C SER A 14 -9.51 -2.30 4.05
N ASN A 15 -9.30 -0.99 4.00
CA ASN A 15 -10.34 -0.06 3.55
C ASN A 15 -10.61 -0.22 2.05
N LEU A 16 -9.55 -0.36 1.24
CA LEU A 16 -9.66 -0.60 -0.19
C LEU A 16 -10.37 -1.94 -0.48
N ALA A 17 -10.00 -3.00 0.23
CA ALA A 17 -10.63 -4.32 0.08
C ALA A 17 -12.15 -4.26 0.32
N ILE A 18 -12.58 -3.60 1.39
CA ILE A 18 -14.01 -3.44 1.71
C ILE A 18 -14.71 -2.56 0.67
N PHE A 19 -14.09 -1.46 0.25
CA PHE A 19 -14.64 -0.58 -0.78
C PHE A 19 -14.86 -1.34 -2.09
N LEU A 20 -13.83 -2.06 -2.57
CA LEU A 20 -13.92 -2.83 -3.80
C LEU A 20 -14.96 -3.96 -3.71
N LYS A 21 -15.05 -4.63 -2.56
CA LYS A 21 -16.06 -5.67 -2.32
C LYS A 21 -17.48 -5.14 -2.43
N LYS A 22 -17.71 -3.93 -1.90
CA LYS A 22 -19.04 -3.28 -1.98
C LYS A 22 -19.35 -2.81 -3.40
N LYS A 23 -18.36 -2.21 -4.07
CA LYS A 23 -18.53 -1.64 -5.41
C LYS A 23 -18.63 -2.71 -6.51
N PHE A 24 -17.82 -3.75 -6.42
CA PHE A 24 -17.74 -4.80 -7.44
C PHE A 24 -18.22 -6.15 -6.89
N LYS A 25 -19.54 -6.30 -6.71
CA LYS A 25 -20.17 -7.48 -6.08
C LYS A 25 -19.74 -8.81 -6.67
N LYS A 26 -19.47 -8.86 -8.00
CA LYS A 26 -19.04 -10.07 -8.73
C LYS A 26 -17.52 -10.33 -8.62
N ALA A 27 -16.73 -9.37 -8.11
CA ALA A 27 -15.30 -9.56 -7.94
C ALA A 27 -14.99 -10.37 -6.67
N LYS A 28 -14.04 -11.30 -6.79
CA LYS A 28 -13.51 -12.04 -5.64
C LYS A 28 -12.30 -11.27 -5.09
N ILE A 29 -12.48 -10.59 -3.98
CA ILE A 29 -11.41 -9.86 -3.28
C ILE A 29 -10.76 -10.80 -2.29
N ILE A 30 -9.43 -10.82 -2.30
CA ILE A 30 -8.59 -11.64 -1.41
C ILE A 30 -7.47 -10.74 -0.91
N CYS A 31 -7.14 -10.87 0.37
CA CYS A 31 -6.03 -10.16 1.00
C CYS A 31 -4.86 -11.10 1.26
N LEU A 32 -3.66 -10.54 1.33
CA LEU A 32 -2.44 -11.16 1.81
C LEU A 32 -1.79 -10.23 2.82
N ASP A 33 -1.51 -10.74 4.02
CA ASP A 33 -0.89 -9.97 5.10
C ASP A 33 -0.29 -10.93 6.11
N ASN A 34 0.88 -10.62 6.65
CA ASN A 34 1.55 -11.47 7.65
C ASN A 34 1.09 -11.19 9.09
N LEU A 35 0.26 -10.17 9.29
CA LEU A 35 -0.33 -9.76 10.57
C LEU A 35 0.68 -9.31 11.63
N THR A 36 1.88 -8.94 11.24
CA THR A 36 2.93 -8.53 12.19
C THR A 36 2.72 -7.15 12.77
N ARG A 37 1.96 -6.28 12.08
CA ARG A 37 1.68 -4.94 12.57
C ARG A 37 0.59 -4.93 13.63
N LYS A 38 0.81 -4.13 14.67
CA LYS A 38 -0.22 -3.88 15.70
C LYS A 38 -1.51 -3.38 15.03
N GLY A 39 -2.64 -3.99 15.37
CA GLY A 39 -3.94 -3.68 14.79
C GLY A 39 -4.32 -4.48 13.52
N SER A 40 -3.39 -5.15 12.84
CA SER A 40 -3.70 -5.97 11.65
C SER A 40 -4.71 -7.08 11.93
N LEU A 41 -4.68 -7.65 13.13
CA LEU A 41 -5.63 -8.69 13.54
C LEU A 41 -7.08 -8.15 13.62
N LEU A 42 -7.26 -6.91 14.09
CA LEU A 42 -8.57 -6.25 14.12
C LEU A 42 -9.12 -6.09 12.68
N ASN A 43 -8.26 -5.64 11.77
CA ASN A 43 -8.63 -5.51 10.37
C ASN A 43 -8.93 -6.86 9.70
N LYS A 44 -8.18 -7.93 10.04
CA LYS A 44 -8.50 -9.28 9.58
C LYS A 44 -9.90 -9.71 9.98
N ASN A 45 -10.30 -9.47 11.25
CA ASN A 45 -11.64 -9.78 11.73
C ASN A 45 -12.70 -8.93 11.02
N ARG A 46 -12.42 -7.65 10.82
CA ARG A 46 -13.29 -6.74 10.04
C ARG A 46 -13.48 -7.24 8.61
N LEU A 47 -12.42 -7.66 7.91
CA LEU A 47 -12.47 -8.21 6.56
C LEU A 47 -13.33 -9.49 6.49
N LYS A 48 -13.24 -10.34 7.51
CA LYS A 48 -14.04 -11.58 7.60
C LYS A 48 -15.54 -11.28 7.57
N ASN A 49 -16.01 -10.19 8.21
CA ASN A 49 -17.41 -9.77 8.20
C ASN A 49 -17.93 -9.38 6.81
N TYR A 50 -17.03 -9.06 5.88
CA TYR A 50 -17.34 -8.80 4.47
C TYR A 50 -17.07 -10.01 3.55
N GLY A 51 -16.80 -11.19 4.12
CA GLY A 51 -16.48 -12.40 3.36
C GLY A 51 -15.15 -12.32 2.60
N ILE A 52 -14.22 -11.45 3.03
CA ILE A 52 -12.90 -11.27 2.42
C ILE A 52 -11.90 -12.16 3.16
N LYS A 53 -11.31 -13.11 2.43
CA LYS A 53 -10.27 -14.01 2.97
C LYS A 53 -8.93 -13.29 3.01
N ASN A 54 -8.18 -13.44 4.11
CA ASN A 54 -6.77 -13.09 4.20
C ASN A 54 -5.91 -14.35 4.20
N TYR A 55 -4.90 -14.40 3.32
CA TYR A 55 -3.79 -15.34 3.43
C TYR A 55 -2.77 -14.79 4.42
N ASN A 56 -2.54 -15.50 5.51
CA ASN A 56 -1.50 -15.13 6.48
C ASN A 56 -0.13 -15.60 5.96
N LEU A 57 0.48 -14.75 5.13
CA LEU A 57 1.76 -15.03 4.47
C LEU A 57 2.63 -13.78 4.46
N ASN A 58 3.96 -14.01 4.57
CA ASN A 58 4.94 -12.95 4.36
C ASN A 58 5.22 -12.80 2.85
N ILE A 59 5.19 -11.57 2.37
CA ILE A 59 5.44 -11.20 0.97
C ILE A 59 6.86 -11.59 0.51
N GLU A 60 7.79 -11.78 1.44
CA GLU A 60 9.16 -12.20 1.18
C GLU A 60 9.26 -13.69 0.76
N ASN A 61 8.25 -14.50 1.09
CA ASN A 61 8.26 -15.93 0.81
C ASN A 61 7.64 -16.28 -0.55
N TYR A 62 8.44 -16.17 -1.61
CA TYR A 62 7.97 -16.49 -2.96
C TYR A 62 7.42 -17.91 -3.10
N ASN A 63 8.04 -18.90 -2.43
CA ASN A 63 7.59 -20.30 -2.53
C ASN A 63 6.13 -20.50 -2.07
N LYS A 64 5.68 -19.71 -1.08
CA LYS A 64 4.27 -19.71 -0.66
C LYS A 64 3.40 -18.87 -1.59
N ILE A 65 3.90 -17.72 -2.05
CA ILE A 65 3.16 -16.81 -2.94
C ILE A 65 2.88 -17.44 -4.30
N LYS A 66 3.88 -18.12 -4.89
CA LYS A 66 3.71 -18.75 -6.22
C LYS A 66 2.60 -19.81 -6.28
N ASN A 67 2.25 -20.39 -5.12
CA ASN A 67 1.22 -21.41 -4.99
C ASN A 67 -0.18 -20.85 -4.69
N LEU A 68 -0.31 -19.53 -4.53
CA LEU A 68 -1.61 -18.89 -4.43
C LEU A 68 -2.39 -19.04 -5.74
N PRO A 69 -3.74 -19.01 -5.68
CA PRO A 69 -4.57 -19.04 -6.88
C PRO A 69 -4.17 -17.96 -7.88
N LYS A 70 -4.51 -18.18 -9.15
CA LYS A 70 -4.34 -17.15 -10.20
C LYS A 70 -5.20 -15.93 -9.91
N PHE A 71 -4.63 -14.74 -10.09
CA PHE A 71 -5.30 -13.44 -9.98
C PHE A 71 -5.34 -12.74 -11.34
N ASN A 72 -6.29 -11.82 -11.51
CA ASN A 72 -6.37 -10.94 -12.68
C ASN A 72 -5.75 -9.57 -12.40
N LEU A 73 -5.82 -9.12 -11.15
CA LEU A 73 -5.28 -7.83 -10.70
C LEU A 73 -4.65 -8.02 -9.33
N VAL A 74 -3.49 -7.43 -9.13
CA VAL A 74 -2.85 -7.28 -7.83
C VAL A 74 -2.78 -5.79 -7.48
N ILE A 75 -3.17 -5.45 -6.25
CA ILE A 75 -2.98 -4.10 -5.71
C ILE A 75 -1.99 -4.23 -4.56
N ASP A 76 -0.77 -3.73 -4.78
CA ASP A 76 0.31 -3.84 -3.81
C ASP A 76 0.32 -2.66 -2.84
N CYS A 77 -0.22 -2.92 -1.62
CA CYS A 77 -0.24 -1.98 -0.50
C CYS A 77 0.73 -2.41 0.61
N CYS A 78 1.55 -3.44 0.37
CA CYS A 78 2.48 -3.94 1.38
C CYS A 78 3.76 -3.11 1.40
N ALA A 79 4.07 -2.56 2.56
CA ALA A 79 5.33 -1.87 2.77
C ALA A 79 5.70 -1.80 4.26
N GLU A 80 6.98 -1.65 4.55
CA GLU A 80 7.47 -1.12 5.82
C GLU A 80 7.76 0.39 5.63
N PRO A 81 6.82 1.28 5.98
CA PRO A 81 6.94 2.71 5.72
C PRO A 81 7.60 3.50 6.85
N ALA A 82 7.94 2.87 7.97
CA ALA A 82 8.43 3.55 9.15
C ALA A 82 9.92 3.89 9.00
N ILE A 83 10.24 5.19 8.99
CA ILE A 83 11.63 5.67 8.93
C ILE A 83 12.46 5.16 10.11
N GLU A 84 11.85 5.06 11.30
CA GLU A 84 12.57 4.55 12.48
C GLU A 84 13.03 3.10 12.30
N VAL A 85 12.19 2.29 11.62
CA VAL A 85 12.57 0.90 11.29
C VAL A 85 13.74 0.87 10.32
N SER A 86 13.84 1.80 9.37
CA SER A 86 14.99 1.84 8.45
C SER A 86 16.33 2.12 9.14
N LYS A 87 16.30 2.78 10.30
CA LYS A 87 17.50 3.06 11.10
C LYS A 87 17.89 1.87 12.00
N THR A 88 16.91 1.14 12.50
CA THR A 88 17.12 0.06 13.48
C THR A 88 17.16 -1.33 12.85
N ASP A 89 16.44 -1.54 11.76
CA ASP A 89 16.32 -2.81 11.04
C ASP A 89 16.18 -2.56 9.53
N PRO A 90 17.26 -2.08 8.86
CA PRO A 90 17.25 -1.82 7.41
C PRO A 90 16.99 -3.09 6.59
N ASP A 91 17.41 -4.25 7.07
CA ASP A 91 17.18 -5.55 6.43
C ASP A 91 15.68 -5.84 6.28
N ARG A 92 14.90 -5.55 7.28
CA ARG A 92 13.45 -5.70 7.24
C ARG A 92 12.84 -4.80 6.17
N VAL A 93 13.27 -3.55 6.09
CA VAL A 93 12.79 -2.61 5.07
C VAL A 93 13.16 -3.11 3.67
N PHE A 94 14.41 -3.52 3.46
CA PHE A 94 14.89 -4.08 2.20
C PHE A 94 14.10 -5.34 1.80
N LYS A 95 13.97 -6.29 2.70
CA LYS A 95 13.26 -7.56 2.45
C LYS A 95 11.79 -7.32 2.13
N THR A 96 11.11 -6.46 2.89
CA THR A 96 9.68 -6.19 2.67
C THR A 96 9.46 -5.35 1.42
N ASN A 97 10.17 -4.21 1.27
CA ASN A 97 9.86 -3.25 0.22
C ASN A 97 10.46 -3.60 -1.13
N LEU A 98 11.63 -4.24 -1.18
CA LEU A 98 12.25 -4.62 -2.44
C LEU A 98 11.99 -6.09 -2.80
N ILE A 99 12.42 -7.02 -1.94
CA ILE A 99 12.27 -8.46 -2.24
C ILE A 99 10.79 -8.85 -2.27
N GLY A 100 9.98 -8.33 -1.34
CA GLY A 100 8.54 -8.56 -1.31
C GLY A 100 7.86 -8.10 -2.58
N THR A 101 8.09 -6.85 -3.00
CA THR A 101 7.54 -6.30 -4.25
C THR A 101 8.00 -7.10 -5.46
N PHE A 102 9.29 -7.46 -5.53
CA PHE A 102 9.81 -8.31 -6.61
C PHE A 102 9.11 -9.67 -6.68
N ASN A 103 8.82 -10.30 -5.55
CA ASN A 103 8.06 -11.54 -5.49
C ASN A 103 6.63 -11.39 -6.01
N ILE A 104 5.99 -10.26 -5.71
CA ILE A 104 4.66 -9.95 -6.25
C ILE A 104 4.71 -9.72 -7.75
N LEU A 105 5.71 -9.02 -8.27
CA LEU A 105 5.90 -8.85 -9.72
C LEU A 105 6.07 -10.20 -10.43
N LYS A 106 6.89 -11.10 -9.86
CA LYS A 106 7.03 -12.48 -10.38
C LYS A 106 5.69 -13.23 -10.39
N LYS A 107 4.88 -13.03 -9.35
CA LYS A 107 3.54 -13.65 -9.29
C LYS A 107 2.61 -13.05 -10.34
N CYS A 108 2.64 -11.73 -10.56
CA CYS A 108 1.87 -11.07 -11.60
C CYS A 108 2.23 -11.60 -12.99
N THR A 109 3.53 -11.70 -13.29
CA THR A 109 4.02 -12.27 -14.56
C THR A 109 3.53 -13.70 -14.75
N LYS A 110 3.66 -14.55 -13.72
CA LYS A 110 3.16 -15.94 -13.76
C LYS A 110 1.67 -16.04 -14.02
N ASP A 111 0.88 -15.12 -13.44
CA ASP A 111 -0.58 -15.13 -13.53
C ASP A 111 -1.09 -14.42 -14.79
N ASN A 112 -0.26 -13.66 -15.48
CA ASN A 112 -0.65 -12.66 -16.49
C ASN A 112 -1.66 -11.68 -15.88
N ALA A 113 -1.30 -11.10 -14.74
CA ALA A 113 -2.11 -10.20 -13.94
C ALA A 113 -1.63 -8.77 -14.06
N ASP A 114 -2.56 -7.83 -14.11
CA ASP A 114 -2.26 -6.41 -13.97
C ASP A 114 -1.80 -6.10 -12.53
N ILE A 115 -1.02 -5.03 -12.37
CA ILE A 115 -0.60 -4.56 -11.05
C ILE A 115 -0.85 -3.07 -10.88
N ILE A 116 -1.36 -2.70 -9.70
CA ILE A 116 -1.38 -1.33 -9.20
C ILE A 116 -0.45 -1.31 -7.98
N PHE A 117 0.65 -0.59 -8.11
CA PHE A 117 1.64 -0.44 -7.04
C PHE A 117 1.44 0.91 -6.32
N LEU A 118 1.26 0.87 -5.00
CA LEU A 118 1.20 2.08 -4.20
C LEU A 118 2.62 2.55 -3.86
N SER A 119 3.03 3.61 -4.55
CA SER A 119 4.35 4.22 -4.38
C SER A 119 4.41 5.12 -3.13
N SER A 120 5.42 5.99 -3.09
CA SER A 120 5.64 6.91 -1.97
C SER A 120 4.55 7.97 -1.86
N SER A 121 4.16 8.30 -0.63
CA SER A 121 3.28 9.43 -0.35
C SER A 121 4.01 10.78 -0.27
N ARG A 122 5.36 10.76 -0.25
CA ARG A 122 6.20 11.96 -0.07
C ARG A 122 6.74 12.44 -1.40
N VAL A 123 5.85 12.87 -2.29
CA VAL A 123 6.20 13.27 -3.66
C VAL A 123 6.21 14.78 -3.88
N TYR A 124 5.64 15.57 -2.96
CA TYR A 124 5.53 17.01 -3.13
C TYR A 124 6.64 17.77 -2.37
N SER A 125 7.10 18.86 -2.94
CA SER A 125 8.07 19.76 -2.32
C SER A 125 7.55 20.33 -1.00
N ILE A 126 8.27 20.08 0.11
CA ILE A 126 7.90 20.60 1.43
C ILE A 126 7.86 22.12 1.44
N ASN A 127 8.81 22.77 0.77
CA ASN A 127 8.86 24.24 0.70
C ASN A 127 7.66 24.80 -0.04
N LYS A 128 7.25 24.18 -1.14
CA LYS A 128 6.04 24.61 -1.87
C LYS A 128 4.78 24.41 -1.05
N LEU A 129 4.67 23.27 -0.35
CA LEU A 129 3.54 23.01 0.57
C LEU A 129 3.49 24.02 1.71
N ARG A 130 4.64 24.33 2.33
CA ARG A 130 4.74 25.36 3.40
C ARG A 130 4.35 26.74 2.89
N ASN A 131 4.81 27.13 1.70
CA ASN A 131 4.46 28.41 1.09
C ASN A 131 2.96 28.49 0.74
N LEU A 132 2.39 27.40 0.24
CA LEU A 132 0.96 27.30 0.01
C LEU A 132 0.15 27.52 1.28
N LEU A 133 0.57 26.96 2.41
CA LEU A 133 -0.07 27.12 3.72
C LEU A 133 0.02 28.57 4.22
N LYS A 134 1.25 29.13 4.20
CA LYS A 134 1.51 30.51 4.68
C LYS A 134 0.72 31.56 3.89
N ASN A 135 0.78 31.49 2.53
CA ASN A 135 0.22 32.53 1.66
C ASN A 135 -1.30 32.50 1.56
N ASN A 136 -1.95 31.43 2.02
CA ASN A 136 -3.40 31.26 1.83
C ASN A 136 -4.16 31.06 3.13
N ASN A 137 -3.53 31.18 4.30
CA ASN A 137 -4.15 30.92 5.61
C ASN A 137 -4.97 29.61 5.63
N LEU A 138 -4.48 28.59 4.93
CA LEU A 138 -5.21 27.33 4.76
C LEU A 138 -5.08 26.47 6.01
N THR A 139 -6.13 26.41 6.80
CA THR A 139 -6.20 25.58 8.01
C THR A 139 -6.85 24.23 7.77
N LYS A 140 -7.63 24.09 6.68
CA LYS A 140 -8.37 22.86 6.36
C LYS A 140 -7.66 22.05 5.28
N PRO A 141 -7.41 20.75 5.49
CA PRO A 141 -6.73 19.87 4.51
C PRO A 141 -7.39 19.87 3.12
N ILE A 142 -8.71 19.93 3.06
CA ILE A 142 -9.45 19.92 1.78
C ILE A 142 -9.11 21.13 0.89
N ASN A 143 -8.81 22.28 1.48
CA ASN A 143 -8.45 23.49 0.73
C ASN A 143 -7.03 23.39 0.15
N ILE A 144 -6.16 22.62 0.81
CA ILE A 144 -4.80 22.34 0.33
C ILE A 144 -4.89 21.40 -0.88
N ILE A 145 -5.66 20.33 -0.79
CA ILE A 145 -5.82 19.33 -1.85
C ILE A 145 -6.34 19.98 -3.14
N LYS A 146 -7.29 20.90 -3.05
CA LYS A 146 -7.83 21.63 -4.23
C LYS A 146 -6.80 22.48 -4.97
N LYS A 147 -5.70 22.87 -4.33
CA LYS A 147 -4.62 23.67 -4.90
C LYS A 147 -3.44 22.85 -5.40
N ILE A 148 -3.41 21.56 -5.08
CA ILE A 148 -2.42 20.62 -5.58
C ILE A 148 -3.01 19.96 -6.83
N ASN A 149 -2.39 20.21 -7.96
CA ASN A 149 -2.75 19.62 -9.26
C ASN A 149 -1.52 18.92 -9.87
N GLU A 150 -1.66 18.41 -11.07
CA GLU A 150 -0.60 17.72 -11.81
C GLU A 150 0.66 18.57 -12.06
N ASN A 151 0.51 19.91 -12.08
CA ASN A 151 1.62 20.84 -12.25
C ASN A 151 2.27 21.27 -10.93
N PHE A 152 1.80 20.72 -9.79
CA PHE A 152 2.39 21.04 -8.49
C PHE A 152 3.78 20.44 -8.38
N GLU A 153 4.76 21.26 -8.00
CA GLU A 153 6.16 20.86 -7.93
C GLU A 153 6.38 19.65 -7.02
N THR A 154 7.01 18.63 -7.58
CA THR A 154 7.48 17.46 -6.85
C THR A 154 8.88 17.69 -6.28
N SER A 155 9.27 16.92 -5.28
CA SER A 155 10.57 17.02 -4.63
C SER A 155 11.44 15.84 -4.97
N TYR A 156 12.73 16.10 -5.23
CA TYR A 156 13.75 15.06 -5.33
C TYR A 156 14.15 14.54 -3.95
N ALA A 157 14.11 15.41 -2.94
CA ALA A 157 14.37 15.07 -1.55
C ALA A 157 13.19 15.53 -0.72
N SER A 158 12.29 14.64 -0.41
CA SER A 158 11.02 14.97 0.25
C SER A 158 11.12 15.15 1.75
N SER A 159 12.28 14.97 2.36
CA SER A 159 12.43 15.09 3.81
C SER A 159 13.72 15.82 4.21
N LEU A 160 13.68 16.48 5.38
CA LEU A 160 14.86 17.03 6.05
C LEU A 160 15.94 15.97 6.38
N TYR A 161 15.60 14.69 6.23
CA TYR A 161 16.46 13.55 6.55
C TYR A 161 17.00 12.86 5.29
N GLY A 162 16.91 13.49 4.13
CA GLY A 162 17.54 13.08 2.88
C GLY A 162 17.31 11.62 2.51
N PHE A 163 16.54 11.38 1.51
CA PHE A 163 16.64 10.22 0.63
C PHE A 163 16.81 10.75 -0.76
#